data_6bad54fad30753facf5ca5c7dc0a22fe
#
_entry.id   6bad54fad30753facf5ca5c7dc0a22fe
#
_cell.length_a   1.000
_cell.length_b   1.000
_cell.length_c   1.000
_cell.angle_alpha   90.00
_cell.angle_beta   90.00
_cell.angle_gamma   90.00
#
_symmetry.space_group_name_H-M   'P 1'
#
loop_
_entity.id
_entity.type
_entity.pdbx_description
1 polymer ?
#
loop_
_entity_poly.entity_id
_entity_poly.type
_entity_poly.pdbx_seq_one_letter_code
_entity_poly.pdbx_strand_id
1 'polypeptide(L)'
;MTSNIYRYSTSTKSWSDKFDKELDSKNTLVMIFATSQIELIQEPLEEVFSIFADSVVIGASTAGEIFKDELHNNTVVLMVCKFDSTQLKLVTQKIASMDKSYESGKFIANELSNDSLKALFVLSDGLNVNGSLLTNGISSVLSDDIVVTGGLAGDGSKFEKTWIIADGKISSDYVSAVGFYGDNFHVAYGSEGGWDKLGIERVVTKSENNVLYELDSRPALELYKEYLGDKADELPASGLLFPLEIKANSETKESKVRTILAVNEEENSITFAGDIPEGSYVTLMKANFDRLIDGATKAANYADLEKYRGEDIVSVAISCVGRNLVLKQRTEEELEAILEVLPEKIKQIGFYSYGEISPLSSGHCDLHNQTMTLTIIWESNALSS
;
A
#
# COMPACT_ATOMS: atom_id res chain seq x y z
N MET A 1 11.98 17.96 12.03
CA MET A 1 10.79 17.84 11.14
C MET A 1 9.58 18.50 11.78
N THR A 2 8.71 19.11 11.00
CA THR A 2 7.40 19.65 11.43
C THR A 2 6.33 19.11 10.49
N SER A 3 5.24 18.59 11.03
CA SER A 3 4.17 18.00 10.22
C SER A 3 2.78 18.51 10.58
N ASN A 4 1.88 18.48 9.62
CA ASN A 4 0.44 18.71 9.80
C ASN A 4 -0.36 17.77 8.92
N ILE A 5 -1.57 17.44 9.35
CA ILE A 5 -2.54 16.66 8.58
C ILE A 5 -3.83 17.46 8.40
N TYR A 6 -4.46 17.33 7.25
CA TYR A 6 -5.68 18.04 6.89
C TYR A 6 -6.65 17.12 6.17
N ARG A 7 -7.93 17.38 6.32
CA ARG A 7 -8.99 16.67 5.58
C ARG A 7 -9.93 17.66 4.91
N TYR A 8 -10.20 17.48 3.63
CA TYR A 8 -11.23 18.21 2.91
C TYR A 8 -12.48 17.34 2.79
N SER A 9 -13.61 17.90 3.19
CA SER A 9 -14.92 17.28 3.00
C SER A 9 -15.58 17.78 1.72
N THR A 10 -15.84 16.92 0.76
CA THR A 10 -16.52 17.29 -0.48
C THR A 10 -17.98 17.68 -0.25
N SER A 11 -18.60 17.22 0.85
CA SER A 11 -19.98 17.56 1.21
C SER A 11 -20.11 18.99 1.78
N THR A 12 -19.17 19.42 2.63
CA THR A 12 -19.15 20.77 3.20
C THR A 12 -18.30 21.75 2.41
N LYS A 13 -17.51 21.24 1.45
CA LYS A 13 -16.54 21.97 0.64
C LYS A 13 -15.57 22.81 1.48
N SER A 14 -15.02 22.20 2.52
CA SER A 14 -14.13 22.88 3.45
C SER A 14 -13.03 21.95 3.99
N TRP A 15 -11.87 22.52 4.27
CA TRP A 15 -10.80 21.88 5.00
C TRP A 15 -11.08 21.85 6.51
N SER A 16 -10.53 20.87 7.21
CA SER A 16 -10.62 20.74 8.67
C SER A 16 -9.94 21.88 9.41
N ASP A 17 -8.85 22.41 8.83
CA ASP A 17 -8.03 23.47 9.38
C ASP A 17 -7.46 24.35 8.28
N LYS A 18 -6.90 25.53 8.67
CA LYS A 18 -6.17 26.42 7.77
C LYS A 18 -4.77 25.88 7.50
N PHE A 19 -4.31 25.96 6.25
CA PHE A 19 -2.95 25.59 5.90
C PHE A 19 -1.91 26.48 6.55
N ASP A 20 -0.87 25.84 7.09
CA ASP A 20 0.36 26.53 7.50
C ASP A 20 1.27 26.68 6.27
N LYS A 21 1.24 27.89 5.69
CA LYS A 21 2.00 28.22 4.47
C LYS A 21 3.52 28.31 4.71
N GLU A 22 3.96 28.40 5.96
CA GLU A 22 5.39 28.44 6.30
C GLU A 22 6.05 27.06 6.13
N LEU A 23 5.22 26.02 5.97
CA LEU A 23 5.71 24.68 5.68
C LEU A 23 6.11 24.50 4.21
N ASP A 24 5.73 25.39 3.27
CA ASP A 24 6.14 25.25 1.87
C ASP A 24 7.65 25.43 1.69
N SER A 25 8.31 24.42 1.14
CA SER A 25 9.74 24.44 0.83
C SER A 25 10.16 23.22 0.00
N LYS A 26 11.36 23.24 -0.58
CA LYS A 26 11.94 22.11 -1.33
C LYS A 26 12.18 20.86 -0.48
N ASN A 27 12.26 21.00 0.85
CA ASN A 27 12.40 19.90 1.80
C ASN A 27 11.05 19.51 2.43
N THR A 28 9.95 19.92 1.83
CA THR A 28 8.60 19.57 2.28
C THR A 28 8.00 18.51 1.38
N LEU A 29 7.50 17.45 2.00
CA LEU A 29 6.71 16.42 1.35
C LEU A 29 5.23 16.67 1.61
N VAL A 30 4.44 16.67 0.56
CA VAL A 30 2.99 16.72 0.59
C VAL A 30 2.46 15.40 0.05
N MET A 31 1.83 14.61 0.91
CA MET A 31 1.17 13.36 0.53
C MET A 31 -0.34 13.57 0.46
N ILE A 32 -0.96 13.16 -0.64
CA ILE A 32 -2.39 13.35 -0.90
C ILE A 32 -3.05 12.02 -1.21
N PHE A 33 -4.07 11.65 -0.44
CA PHE A 33 -4.92 10.50 -0.73
C PHE A 33 -6.36 10.99 -0.86
N ALA A 34 -7.01 10.63 -1.98
CA ALA A 34 -8.33 11.19 -2.26
C ALA A 34 -9.19 10.25 -3.11
N THR A 35 -10.49 10.52 -3.13
CA THR A 35 -11.43 9.82 -4.00
C THR A 35 -10.99 9.80 -5.46
N SER A 36 -11.35 8.74 -6.18
CA SER A 36 -11.10 8.63 -7.63
C SER A 36 -11.94 9.61 -8.48
N GLN A 37 -12.97 10.24 -7.89
CA GLN A 37 -13.88 11.18 -8.56
C GLN A 37 -13.23 12.57 -8.66
N ILE A 38 -12.47 12.80 -9.73
CA ILE A 38 -11.66 14.01 -9.94
C ILE A 38 -12.51 15.30 -9.89
N GLU A 39 -13.72 15.25 -10.38
CA GLU A 39 -14.66 16.38 -10.40
C GLU A 39 -15.05 16.89 -9.01
N LEU A 40 -14.90 16.07 -7.97
CA LEU A 40 -15.17 16.48 -6.58
C LEU A 40 -13.96 17.14 -5.90
N ILE A 41 -12.76 16.91 -6.44
CA ILE A 41 -11.50 17.25 -5.75
C ILE A 41 -10.61 18.20 -6.55
N GLN A 42 -10.97 18.59 -7.76
CA GLN A 42 -10.16 19.44 -8.60
C GLN A 42 -9.84 20.79 -7.90
N GLU A 43 -10.86 21.48 -7.37
CA GLU A 43 -10.70 22.78 -6.69
C GLU A 43 -9.78 22.69 -5.45
N PRO A 44 -10.00 21.74 -4.48
CA PRO A 44 -9.10 21.63 -3.34
C PRO A 44 -7.68 21.19 -3.71
N LEU A 45 -7.48 20.40 -4.78
CA LEU A 45 -6.12 20.07 -5.24
C LEU A 45 -5.40 21.27 -5.85
N GLU A 46 -6.09 22.09 -6.67
CA GLU A 46 -5.53 23.34 -7.20
C GLU A 46 -5.12 24.31 -6.07
N GLU A 47 -5.92 24.40 -4.99
CA GLU A 47 -5.57 25.15 -3.79
C GLU A 47 -4.28 24.63 -3.14
N VAL A 48 -4.17 23.29 -2.92
CA VAL A 48 -2.97 22.65 -2.35
C VAL A 48 -1.74 22.92 -3.21
N PHE A 49 -1.82 22.71 -4.52
CA PHE A 49 -0.70 22.95 -5.44
C PHE A 49 -0.26 24.42 -5.48
N SER A 50 -1.21 25.36 -5.29
CA SER A 50 -0.90 26.80 -5.22
C SER A 50 -0.22 27.17 -3.91
N ILE A 51 -0.58 26.54 -2.79
CA ILE A 51 -0.03 26.84 -1.46
C ILE A 51 1.34 26.21 -1.26
N PHE A 52 1.52 24.98 -1.75
CA PHE A 52 2.74 24.17 -1.59
C PHE A 52 3.50 24.06 -2.93
N ALA A 53 3.72 25.21 -3.59
CA ALA A 53 4.27 25.28 -4.93
C ALA A 53 5.76 24.87 -5.03
N ASP A 54 6.53 25.05 -3.95
CA ASP A 54 7.94 24.65 -3.87
C ASP A 54 8.13 23.22 -3.32
N SER A 55 7.05 22.60 -2.81
CA SER A 55 7.09 21.29 -2.14
C SER A 55 7.09 20.11 -3.10
N VAL A 56 7.61 18.99 -2.64
CA VAL A 56 7.50 17.69 -3.32
C VAL A 56 6.11 17.12 -3.05
N VAL A 57 5.32 16.93 -4.11
CA VAL A 57 3.93 16.45 -4.01
C VAL A 57 3.81 15.06 -4.61
N ILE A 58 3.27 14.12 -3.84
CA ILE A 58 2.91 12.76 -4.28
C ILE A 58 1.48 12.45 -3.83
N GLY A 59 0.75 11.66 -4.59
CA GLY A 59 -0.61 11.30 -4.19
C GLY A 59 -1.25 10.25 -5.09
N ALA A 60 -2.35 9.68 -4.61
CA ALA A 60 -3.09 8.62 -5.30
C ALA A 60 -4.58 8.69 -5.03
N SER A 61 -5.38 8.15 -5.96
CA SER A 61 -6.77 7.79 -5.70
C SER A 61 -6.86 6.57 -4.78
N THR A 62 -7.98 6.43 -4.10
CA THR A 62 -8.13 5.48 -2.99
C THR A 62 -9.40 4.64 -3.10
N ALA A 63 -9.41 3.54 -2.38
CA ALA A 63 -10.61 2.76 -2.08
C ALA A 63 -11.17 3.10 -0.68
N GLY A 64 -10.87 4.29 -0.18
CA GLY A 64 -11.26 4.85 1.11
C GLY A 64 -10.09 5.60 1.75
N GLU A 65 -10.34 6.80 2.26
CA GLU A 65 -9.34 7.68 2.84
C GLU A 65 -9.25 7.47 4.35
N ILE A 66 -8.04 7.30 4.90
CA ILE A 66 -7.77 7.17 6.33
C ILE A 66 -7.31 8.52 6.87
N PHE A 67 -8.01 9.03 7.88
CA PHE A 67 -7.65 10.24 8.61
C PHE A 67 -7.71 9.99 10.11
N LYS A 68 -6.56 9.88 10.75
CA LYS A 68 -6.40 9.38 12.12
C LYS A 68 -6.93 7.95 12.24
N ASP A 69 -7.95 7.71 13.05
CA ASP A 69 -8.64 6.46 13.32
C ASP A 69 -9.94 6.27 12.51
N GLU A 70 -10.28 7.23 11.65
CA GLU A 70 -11.53 7.24 10.90
C GLU A 70 -11.32 6.87 9.42
N LEU A 71 -12.27 6.10 8.87
CA LEU A 71 -12.40 5.84 7.44
C LEU A 71 -13.37 6.83 6.80
N HIS A 72 -12.90 7.52 5.78
CA HIS A 72 -13.71 8.45 4.99
C HIS A 72 -13.85 8.00 3.55
N ASN A 73 -14.90 8.47 2.90
CA ASN A 73 -15.13 8.29 1.47
C ASN A 73 -15.47 9.63 0.82
N ASN A 74 -15.02 9.82 -0.41
CA ASN A 74 -15.24 11.07 -1.16
C ASN A 74 -14.64 12.31 -0.43
N THR A 75 -13.43 12.17 0.07
CA THR A 75 -12.68 13.23 0.75
C THR A 75 -11.32 13.42 0.10
N VAL A 76 -10.56 14.40 0.59
CA VAL A 76 -9.11 14.52 0.39
C VAL A 76 -8.47 14.49 1.76
N VAL A 77 -7.52 13.60 1.99
CA VAL A 77 -6.65 13.64 3.17
C VAL A 77 -5.25 14.04 2.74
N LEU A 78 -4.64 14.88 3.53
CA LEU A 78 -3.38 15.55 3.22
C LEU A 78 -2.46 15.50 4.43
N MET A 79 -1.21 15.11 4.19
CA MET A 79 -0.11 15.23 5.14
C MET A 79 0.97 16.13 4.55
N VAL A 80 1.42 17.10 5.33
CA VAL A 80 2.51 18.02 5.00
C VAL A 80 3.63 17.79 6.00
N CYS A 81 4.81 17.39 5.54
CA CYS A 81 5.99 17.14 6.37
C CYS A 81 7.15 17.99 5.89
N LYS A 82 7.54 18.99 6.66
CA LYS A 82 8.74 19.80 6.42
C LYS A 82 9.91 19.22 7.18
N PHE A 83 10.92 18.78 6.45
CA PHE A 83 12.15 18.23 7.02
C PHE A 83 13.19 19.36 7.25
N ASP A 84 13.99 19.19 8.30
CA ASP A 84 15.03 20.16 8.66
C ASP A 84 16.35 19.90 7.88
N SER A 85 16.67 18.62 7.65
CA SER A 85 17.93 18.19 7.01
C SER A 85 17.75 17.15 5.92
N THR A 86 16.65 16.39 5.92
CA THR A 86 16.37 15.37 4.92
C THR A 86 16.10 16.00 3.55
N GLN A 87 16.79 15.49 2.54
CA GLN A 87 16.55 15.88 1.16
C GLN A 87 15.54 14.93 0.50
N LEU A 88 14.73 15.48 -0.40
CA LEU A 88 13.71 14.75 -1.14
C LEU A 88 13.99 14.81 -2.64
N LYS A 89 13.75 13.69 -3.33
CA LYS A 89 13.76 13.64 -4.81
C LYS A 89 12.54 12.86 -5.28
N LEU A 90 11.72 13.47 -6.11
CA LEU A 90 10.59 12.83 -6.77
C LEU A 90 11.02 12.35 -8.16
N VAL A 91 10.62 11.14 -8.52
CA VAL A 91 10.72 10.61 -9.88
C VAL A 91 9.39 10.00 -10.27
N THR A 92 8.96 10.30 -11.49
CA THR A 92 7.74 9.73 -12.09
C THR A 92 8.08 9.00 -13.37
N GLN A 93 7.36 7.92 -13.63
CA GLN A 93 7.54 7.12 -14.85
C GLN A 93 6.19 6.66 -15.39
N LYS A 94 5.96 6.83 -16.67
CA LYS A 94 4.78 6.27 -17.34
C LYS A 94 4.97 4.77 -17.53
N ILE A 95 3.97 3.98 -17.15
CA ILE A 95 3.90 2.54 -17.38
C ILE A 95 3.25 2.33 -18.73
N ALA A 96 4.00 1.84 -19.71
CA ALA A 96 3.52 1.67 -21.09
C ALA A 96 2.50 0.53 -21.23
N SER A 97 2.64 -0.52 -20.41
CA SER A 97 1.76 -1.69 -20.32
C SER A 97 2.12 -2.50 -19.07
N MET A 98 1.25 -3.39 -18.62
CA MET A 98 1.47 -4.18 -17.38
C MET A 98 2.76 -5.00 -17.42
N ASP A 99 3.14 -5.56 -18.57
CA ASP A 99 4.40 -6.31 -18.76
C ASP A 99 5.65 -5.43 -18.65
N LYS A 100 5.51 -4.09 -18.72
CA LYS A 100 6.58 -3.10 -18.54
C LYS A 100 6.73 -2.59 -17.11
N SER A 101 5.99 -3.14 -16.17
CA SER A 101 6.07 -2.74 -14.77
C SER A 101 7.45 -2.99 -14.16
N TYR A 102 8.13 -4.08 -14.53
CA TYR A 102 9.50 -4.37 -14.10
C TYR A 102 10.49 -3.28 -14.55
N GLU A 103 10.48 -2.92 -15.82
CA GLU A 103 11.34 -1.87 -16.37
C GLU A 103 11.05 -0.52 -15.74
N SER A 104 9.78 -0.22 -15.45
CA SER A 104 9.37 1.01 -14.78
C SER A 104 9.89 1.07 -13.34
N GLY A 105 9.79 -0.02 -12.57
CA GLY A 105 10.36 -0.13 -11.24
C GLY A 105 11.89 0.01 -11.24
N LYS A 106 12.56 -0.66 -12.16
CA LYS A 106 14.01 -0.56 -12.34
C LYS A 106 14.45 0.86 -12.69
N PHE A 107 13.71 1.55 -13.56
CA PHE A 107 13.98 2.95 -13.92
C PHE A 107 13.89 3.85 -12.69
N ILE A 108 12.78 3.79 -11.94
CA ILE A 108 12.57 4.58 -10.71
C ILE A 108 13.73 4.37 -9.72
N ALA A 109 14.09 3.13 -9.48
CA ALA A 109 15.15 2.77 -8.55
C ALA A 109 16.52 3.31 -9.00
N ASN A 110 16.86 3.21 -10.29
CA ASN A 110 18.11 3.76 -10.82
C ASN A 110 18.18 5.28 -10.69
N GLU A 111 17.08 5.99 -10.96
CA GLU A 111 17.03 7.44 -10.86
C GLU A 111 17.14 7.96 -9.42
N LEU A 112 16.68 7.18 -8.45
CA LEU A 112 16.68 7.55 -7.04
C LEU A 112 17.88 7.00 -6.26
N SER A 113 18.58 5.98 -6.76
CA SER A 113 19.68 5.33 -6.06
C SER A 113 20.91 6.25 -5.94
N ASN A 114 21.40 6.43 -4.72
CA ASN A 114 22.71 6.98 -4.40
C ASN A 114 23.11 6.56 -2.97
N ASP A 115 24.33 6.87 -2.57
CA ASP A 115 24.92 6.45 -1.27
C ASP A 115 24.20 7.03 -0.03
N SER A 116 23.41 8.09 -0.18
CA SER A 116 22.68 8.73 0.92
C SER A 116 21.20 8.37 0.99
N LEU A 117 20.72 7.55 0.06
CA LEU A 117 19.33 7.09 0.05
C LEU A 117 19.04 6.21 1.28
N LYS A 118 17.92 6.48 1.96
CA LYS A 118 17.46 5.73 3.14
C LYS A 118 16.18 4.97 2.90
N ALA A 119 15.26 5.58 2.14
CA ALA A 119 13.98 4.96 1.85
C ALA A 119 13.36 5.49 0.53
N LEU A 120 12.44 4.69 -0.01
CA LEU A 120 11.51 5.10 -1.05
C LEU A 120 10.08 4.97 -0.57
N PHE A 121 9.25 5.97 -0.91
CA PHE A 121 7.79 5.83 -0.84
C PHE A 121 7.23 5.85 -2.25
N VAL A 122 6.50 4.77 -2.62
CA VAL A 122 6.09 4.49 -4.01
C VAL A 122 4.56 4.49 -4.10
N LEU A 123 4.01 5.27 -5.02
CA LEU A 123 2.60 5.20 -5.42
C LEU A 123 2.50 4.85 -6.90
N SER A 124 1.67 3.88 -7.24
CA SER A 124 1.47 3.45 -8.62
C SER A 124 -0.01 3.46 -8.99
N ASP A 125 -0.29 3.59 -10.30
CA ASP A 125 -1.61 3.22 -10.83
C ASP A 125 -2.02 1.83 -10.29
N GLY A 126 -3.33 1.63 -10.08
CA GLY A 126 -3.84 0.40 -9.46
C GLY A 126 -4.39 -0.62 -10.44
N LEU A 127 -4.61 -0.25 -11.71
CA LEU A 127 -5.28 -1.08 -12.70
C LEU A 127 -4.36 -1.52 -13.83
N ASN A 128 -3.48 -0.63 -14.30
CA ASN A 128 -2.61 -0.87 -15.45
C ASN A 128 -1.15 -1.16 -15.04
N VAL A 129 -0.96 -1.78 -13.89
CA VAL A 129 0.34 -2.17 -13.33
C VAL A 129 0.32 -3.63 -12.89
N ASN A 130 1.43 -4.33 -13.08
CA ASN A 130 1.72 -5.53 -12.33
C ASN A 130 2.61 -5.14 -11.14
N GLY A 131 2.01 -5.07 -9.94
CA GLY A 131 2.70 -4.62 -8.73
C GLY A 131 3.85 -5.54 -8.33
N SER A 132 3.76 -6.86 -8.57
CA SER A 132 4.84 -7.80 -8.31
C SER A 132 6.05 -7.55 -9.23
N LEU A 133 5.82 -7.29 -10.51
CA LEU A 133 6.89 -6.93 -11.44
C LEU A 133 7.49 -5.56 -11.09
N LEU A 134 6.66 -4.59 -10.67
CA LEU A 134 7.13 -3.27 -10.24
C LEU A 134 8.10 -3.37 -9.06
N THR A 135 7.70 -4.06 -8.00
CA THR A 135 8.53 -4.27 -6.80
C THR A 135 9.79 -5.06 -7.11
N ASN A 136 9.71 -6.11 -7.93
CA ASN A 136 10.87 -6.87 -8.40
C ASN A 136 11.84 -5.99 -9.21
N GLY A 137 11.34 -5.09 -10.04
CA GLY A 137 12.15 -4.11 -10.76
C GLY A 137 12.92 -3.18 -9.81
N ILE A 138 12.25 -2.66 -8.77
CA ILE A 138 12.87 -1.82 -7.74
C ILE A 138 13.96 -2.61 -6.98
N SER A 139 13.63 -3.79 -6.47
CA SER A 139 14.54 -4.66 -5.72
C SER A 139 15.72 -5.18 -6.54
N SER A 140 15.64 -5.19 -7.87
CA SER A 140 16.78 -5.56 -8.73
C SER A 140 17.91 -4.53 -8.73
N VAL A 141 17.66 -3.32 -8.21
CA VAL A 141 18.62 -2.19 -8.17
C VAL A 141 19.01 -1.83 -6.75
N LEU A 142 18.04 -1.80 -5.83
CA LEU A 142 18.27 -1.38 -4.44
C LEU A 142 18.63 -2.58 -3.56
N SER A 143 19.48 -2.34 -2.57
CA SER A 143 19.78 -3.32 -1.53
C SER A 143 18.64 -3.40 -0.51
N ASP A 144 18.55 -4.53 0.20
CA ASP A 144 17.50 -4.80 1.20
C ASP A 144 17.56 -3.88 2.45
N ASP A 145 18.62 -3.08 2.60
CA ASP A 145 18.71 -2.03 3.66
C ASP A 145 17.97 -0.74 3.29
N ILE A 146 17.58 -0.57 2.05
CA ILE A 146 16.76 0.56 1.63
C ILE A 146 15.29 0.20 1.78
N VAL A 147 14.64 0.87 2.72
CA VAL A 147 13.21 0.61 3.00
C VAL A 147 12.35 1.12 1.84
N VAL A 148 11.60 0.23 1.21
CA VAL A 148 10.66 0.58 0.13
C VAL A 148 9.24 0.27 0.59
N THR A 149 8.41 1.31 0.69
CA THR A 149 7.01 1.21 1.10
C THR A 149 6.10 1.98 0.15
N GLY A 150 4.80 1.77 0.26
CA GLY A 150 3.83 2.47 -0.57
C GLY A 150 2.63 1.61 -0.91
N GLY A 151 1.98 1.91 -2.04
CA GLY A 151 0.81 1.15 -2.48
C GLY A 151 0.30 1.53 -3.86
N LEU A 152 -0.66 0.74 -4.30
CA LEU A 152 -1.34 0.90 -5.57
C LEU A 152 -2.63 1.70 -5.37
N ALA A 153 -2.88 2.67 -6.23
CA ALA A 153 -4.11 3.47 -6.22
C ALA A 153 -5.37 2.57 -6.27
N GLY A 154 -6.48 3.08 -5.75
CA GLY A 154 -7.77 2.40 -5.76
C GLY A 154 -8.91 3.32 -6.18
N ASP A 155 -10.12 2.76 -6.38
CA ASP A 155 -11.35 3.50 -6.65
C ASP A 155 -12.58 2.87 -5.97
N GLY A 156 -12.39 2.33 -4.77
CA GLY A 156 -13.41 1.58 -4.05
C GLY A 156 -13.51 0.15 -4.56
N SER A 157 -14.72 -0.34 -4.75
CA SER A 157 -15.00 -1.68 -5.31
C SER A 157 -15.31 -1.66 -6.82
N LYS A 158 -15.00 -0.56 -7.53
CA LYS A 158 -15.40 -0.38 -8.93
C LYS A 158 -14.42 -1.01 -9.90
N PHE A 159 -13.09 -0.87 -9.65
CA PHE A 159 -12.00 -1.32 -10.51
C PHE A 159 -12.10 -0.75 -11.94
N GLU A 160 -12.44 0.55 -12.05
CA GLU A 160 -12.68 1.23 -13.32
C GLU A 160 -11.66 2.30 -13.64
N LYS A 161 -11.27 3.11 -12.62
CA LYS A 161 -10.42 4.28 -12.84
C LYS A 161 -9.61 4.66 -11.61
N THR A 162 -8.30 4.54 -11.71
CA THR A 162 -7.34 5.02 -10.71
C THR A 162 -6.49 6.16 -11.26
N TRP A 163 -5.89 6.92 -10.36
CA TRP A 163 -4.95 7.99 -10.72
C TRP A 163 -3.87 8.15 -9.65
N ILE A 164 -2.75 8.70 -10.06
CA ILE A 164 -1.71 9.21 -9.16
C ILE A 164 -1.35 10.66 -9.54
N ILE A 165 -0.65 11.35 -8.65
CA ILE A 165 -0.04 12.63 -8.96
C ILE A 165 1.33 12.36 -9.57
N ALA A 166 1.49 12.72 -10.85
CA ALA A 166 2.74 12.67 -11.58
C ALA A 166 3.06 14.06 -12.13
N ASP A 167 4.25 14.59 -11.81
CA ASP A 167 4.71 15.91 -12.22
C ASP A 167 3.70 17.04 -11.93
N GLY A 168 3.09 17.00 -10.73
CA GLY A 168 2.10 17.98 -10.28
C GLY A 168 0.73 17.89 -10.96
N LYS A 169 0.42 16.77 -11.63
CA LYS A 169 -0.86 16.55 -12.33
C LYS A 169 -1.45 15.18 -11.99
N ILE A 170 -2.77 15.12 -11.98
CA ILE A 170 -3.49 13.85 -11.95
C ILE A 170 -3.25 13.10 -13.25
N SER A 171 -2.75 11.87 -13.15
CA SER A 171 -2.36 11.02 -14.28
C SER A 171 -2.71 9.56 -14.04
N SER A 172 -3.07 8.83 -15.09
CA SER A 172 -3.21 7.37 -15.07
C SER A 172 -2.01 6.71 -15.78
N ASP A 173 -1.79 5.44 -15.54
CA ASP A 173 -0.69 4.67 -16.11
C ASP A 173 0.72 5.16 -15.68
N TYR A 174 0.86 5.69 -14.46
CA TYR A 174 2.13 6.17 -13.94
C TYR A 174 2.50 5.48 -12.63
N VAL A 175 3.78 5.49 -12.32
CA VAL A 175 4.34 5.29 -10.99
C VAL A 175 5.07 6.56 -10.59
N SER A 176 4.89 6.98 -9.34
CA SER A 176 5.61 8.08 -8.70
C SER A 176 6.32 7.56 -7.45
N ALA A 177 7.56 7.97 -7.23
CA ALA A 177 8.29 7.61 -6.02
C ALA A 177 9.09 8.79 -5.48
N VAL A 178 9.10 8.92 -4.15
CA VAL A 178 9.92 9.88 -3.43
C VAL A 178 11.05 9.14 -2.74
N GLY A 179 12.29 9.55 -3.03
CA GLY A 179 13.47 9.14 -2.28
C GLY A 179 13.74 10.08 -1.12
N PHE A 180 14.11 9.51 0.04
CA PHE A 180 14.50 10.22 1.25
C PHE A 180 15.98 10.04 1.51
N TYR A 181 16.71 11.16 1.70
CA TYR A 181 18.16 11.18 1.78
C TYR A 181 18.65 11.92 3.02
N GLY A 182 19.65 11.35 3.69
CA GLY A 182 20.31 11.96 4.84
C GLY A 182 20.26 11.12 6.11
N ASP A 183 21.26 11.26 6.96
CA ASP A 183 21.47 10.37 8.12
C ASP A 183 20.50 10.63 9.29
N ASN A 184 19.87 11.80 9.34
CA ASN A 184 18.87 12.13 10.36
C ASN A 184 17.47 11.61 10.03
N PHE A 185 17.24 11.14 8.80
CA PHE A 185 15.98 10.53 8.40
C PHE A 185 15.83 9.13 8.96
N HIS A 186 14.70 8.86 9.56
CA HIS A 186 14.33 7.55 10.07
C HIS A 186 13.00 7.11 9.50
N VAL A 187 12.93 5.82 9.20
CA VAL A 187 11.72 5.15 8.76
C VAL A 187 11.58 3.82 9.49
N ALA A 188 10.39 3.55 9.98
CA ALA A 188 9.99 2.24 10.48
C ALA A 188 8.80 1.74 9.66
N TYR A 189 8.66 0.44 9.57
CA TYR A 189 7.58 -0.18 8.82
C TYR A 189 7.08 -1.44 9.52
N GLY A 190 5.87 -1.84 9.19
CA GLY A 190 5.31 -3.12 9.59
C GLY A 190 4.22 -3.55 8.64
N SER A 191 4.04 -4.84 8.49
CA SER A 191 3.04 -5.44 7.60
C SER A 191 2.52 -6.74 8.19
N GLU A 192 1.20 -6.93 8.26
CA GLU A 192 0.59 -8.18 8.74
C GLU A 192 -0.83 -8.33 8.20
N GLY A 193 -1.23 -9.58 7.91
CA GLY A 193 -2.56 -9.91 7.39
C GLY A 193 -3.56 -10.31 8.47
N GLY A 194 -3.19 -11.19 9.38
CA GLY A 194 -4.07 -11.74 10.41
C GLY A 194 -5.08 -12.78 9.90
N TRP A 195 -4.81 -13.43 8.78
CA TRP A 195 -5.66 -14.45 8.19
C TRP A 195 -5.48 -15.83 8.84
N ASP A 196 -6.57 -16.59 8.98
CA ASP A 196 -6.53 -17.97 9.46
C ASP A 196 -6.34 -18.97 8.30
N LYS A 197 -5.51 -19.99 8.50
CA LYS A 197 -5.37 -21.10 7.53
C LYS A 197 -6.62 -21.97 7.50
N LEU A 198 -7.05 -22.33 6.29
CA LEU A 198 -8.18 -23.19 6.04
C LEU A 198 -7.79 -24.30 5.03
N GLY A 199 -7.57 -25.50 5.49
CA GLY A 199 -7.19 -26.61 4.64
C GLY A 199 -5.69 -26.92 4.68
N ILE A 200 -5.25 -27.76 3.71
CA ILE A 200 -3.88 -28.24 3.60
C ILE A 200 -3.09 -27.39 2.60
N GLU A 201 -1.78 -27.42 2.75
CA GLU A 201 -0.84 -26.84 1.78
C GLU A 201 -0.84 -27.67 0.49
N ARG A 202 -0.82 -27.01 -0.67
CA ARG A 202 -0.83 -27.61 -2.01
C ARG A 202 0.24 -26.98 -2.88
N VAL A 203 0.70 -27.73 -3.88
CA VAL A 203 1.67 -27.25 -4.86
C VAL A 203 0.97 -26.62 -6.06
N VAL A 204 1.42 -25.46 -6.48
CA VAL A 204 1.03 -24.85 -7.76
C VAL A 204 1.70 -25.64 -8.90
N THR A 205 0.93 -26.45 -9.60
CA THR A 205 1.44 -27.30 -10.68
C THR A 205 1.31 -26.68 -12.06
N LYS A 206 0.43 -25.65 -12.21
CA LYS A 206 0.31 -24.88 -13.45
C LYS A 206 -0.23 -23.49 -13.17
N SER A 207 0.52 -22.47 -13.58
CA SER A 207 0.11 -21.06 -13.55
C SER A 207 0.78 -20.27 -14.68
N GLU A 208 0.24 -19.10 -14.97
CA GLU A 208 0.84 -18.12 -15.88
C GLU A 208 0.63 -16.72 -15.29
N ASN A 209 1.72 -16.05 -14.91
CA ASN A 209 1.70 -14.77 -14.20
C ASN A 209 0.80 -14.84 -12.95
N ASN A 210 -0.34 -14.14 -12.96
CA ASN A 210 -1.32 -14.09 -11.86
C ASN A 210 -2.53 -15.02 -12.06
N VAL A 211 -2.50 -15.92 -13.05
CA VAL A 211 -3.57 -16.88 -13.32
C VAL A 211 -3.15 -18.26 -12.88
N LEU A 212 -3.94 -18.86 -11.98
CA LEU A 212 -3.75 -20.20 -11.44
C LEU A 212 -4.68 -21.18 -12.16
N TYR A 213 -4.09 -22.23 -12.77
CA TYR A 213 -4.82 -23.28 -13.48
C TYR A 213 -4.91 -24.57 -12.68
N GLU A 214 -3.81 -25.00 -12.02
CA GLU A 214 -3.77 -26.31 -11.35
C GLU A 214 -3.06 -26.26 -9.99
N LEU A 215 -3.63 -26.99 -9.02
CA LEU A 215 -3.06 -27.33 -7.72
C LEU A 215 -2.99 -28.85 -7.59
N ASP A 216 -1.80 -29.40 -7.27
CA ASP A 216 -1.56 -30.86 -7.20
C ASP A 216 -2.06 -31.61 -8.44
N SER A 217 -1.92 -31.03 -9.64
CA SER A 217 -2.39 -31.54 -10.93
C SER A 217 -3.92 -31.69 -11.05
N ARG A 218 -4.69 -30.97 -10.23
CA ARG A 218 -6.15 -30.84 -10.33
C ARG A 218 -6.54 -29.40 -10.71
N PRO A 219 -7.67 -29.20 -11.44
CA PRO A 219 -8.16 -27.87 -11.78
C PRO A 219 -8.34 -27.00 -10.52
N ALA A 220 -7.73 -25.82 -10.52
CA ALA A 220 -7.66 -24.96 -9.34
C ALA A 220 -9.03 -24.45 -8.89
N LEU A 221 -9.89 -24.03 -9.84
CA LEU A 221 -11.23 -23.52 -9.53
C LEU A 221 -12.13 -24.59 -8.96
N GLU A 222 -12.04 -25.83 -9.48
CA GLU A 222 -12.81 -26.96 -8.96
C GLU A 222 -12.44 -27.24 -7.50
N LEU A 223 -11.13 -27.36 -7.20
CA LEU A 223 -10.64 -27.53 -5.84
C LEU A 223 -11.05 -26.39 -4.91
N TYR A 224 -10.96 -25.15 -5.40
CA TYR A 224 -11.33 -23.97 -4.63
C TYR A 224 -12.83 -24.01 -4.27
N LYS A 225 -13.71 -24.35 -5.22
CA LYS A 225 -15.15 -24.50 -4.98
C LYS A 225 -15.48 -25.61 -3.98
N GLU A 226 -14.73 -26.74 -3.99
CA GLU A 226 -14.88 -27.81 -2.98
C GLU A 226 -14.67 -27.27 -1.55
N TYR A 227 -13.70 -26.36 -1.34
CA TYR A 227 -13.44 -25.75 -0.03
C TYR A 227 -14.50 -24.71 0.37
N LEU A 228 -15.03 -23.94 -0.60
CA LEU A 228 -16.02 -22.91 -0.34
C LEU A 228 -17.42 -23.47 -0.02
N GLY A 229 -17.76 -24.67 -0.51
CA GLY A 229 -19.09 -25.22 -0.38
C GLY A 229 -20.15 -24.27 -0.95
N ASP A 230 -21.19 -23.96 -0.17
CA ASP A 230 -22.30 -23.07 -0.57
C ASP A 230 -21.84 -21.64 -0.96
N LYS A 231 -20.65 -21.22 -0.51
CA LYS A 231 -20.07 -19.92 -0.87
C LYS A 231 -19.49 -19.88 -2.29
N ALA A 232 -19.36 -21.01 -2.95
CA ALA A 232 -18.87 -21.06 -4.33
C ALA A 232 -19.80 -20.36 -5.32
N ASP A 233 -21.12 -20.35 -5.06
CA ASP A 233 -22.10 -19.68 -5.90
C ASP A 233 -22.00 -18.14 -5.86
N GLU A 234 -21.31 -17.61 -4.85
CA GLU A 234 -21.09 -16.17 -4.68
C GLU A 234 -19.76 -15.68 -5.30
N LEU A 235 -19.00 -16.56 -6.01
CA LEU A 235 -17.75 -16.17 -6.68
C LEU A 235 -18.01 -15.18 -7.83
N PRO A 236 -17.07 -14.21 -8.06
CA PRO A 236 -15.79 -14.01 -7.38
C PRO A 236 -15.87 -13.25 -6.04
N ALA A 237 -17.02 -12.67 -5.67
CA ALA A 237 -17.15 -11.81 -4.49
C ALA A 237 -16.80 -12.53 -3.17
N SER A 238 -17.22 -13.79 -3.00
CA SER A 238 -16.88 -14.59 -1.82
C SER A 238 -15.38 -14.88 -1.70
N GLY A 239 -14.64 -14.81 -2.82
CA GLY A 239 -13.19 -14.99 -2.84
C GLY A 239 -12.41 -14.00 -1.96
N LEU A 240 -12.97 -12.80 -1.70
CA LEU A 240 -12.39 -11.84 -0.75
C LEU A 240 -12.29 -12.39 0.68
N LEU A 241 -13.18 -13.31 1.06
CA LEU A 241 -13.18 -13.95 2.39
C LEU A 241 -12.22 -15.13 2.47
N PHE A 242 -11.72 -15.61 1.33
CA PHE A 242 -10.94 -16.84 1.22
C PHE A 242 -9.72 -16.66 0.30
N PRO A 243 -8.79 -15.75 0.64
CA PRO A 243 -7.58 -15.57 -0.15
C PRO A 243 -6.64 -16.78 -0.05
N LEU A 244 -5.58 -16.81 -0.84
CA LEU A 244 -4.52 -17.79 -0.75
C LEU A 244 -3.27 -17.23 -0.08
N GLU A 245 -2.74 -17.92 0.95
CA GLU A 245 -1.34 -17.77 1.36
C GLU A 245 -0.47 -18.43 0.30
N ILE A 246 0.65 -17.79 -0.06
CA ILE A 246 1.63 -18.35 -0.98
C ILE A 246 3.04 -18.29 -0.38
N LYS A 247 3.81 -19.36 -0.56
CA LYS A 247 5.20 -19.52 -0.14
C LYS A 247 6.05 -20.00 -1.30
N ALA A 248 7.30 -19.56 -1.37
CA ALA A 248 8.24 -19.99 -2.41
C ALA A 248 8.56 -21.50 -2.32
N ASN A 249 8.62 -22.06 -1.12
CA ASN A 249 8.83 -23.49 -0.86
C ASN A 249 8.24 -23.87 0.51
N SER A 250 8.16 -25.17 0.82
CA SER A 250 7.56 -25.70 2.06
C SER A 250 8.33 -25.32 3.33
N GLU A 251 9.62 -25.00 3.23
CA GLU A 251 10.50 -24.72 4.38
C GLU A 251 10.54 -23.26 4.76
N THR A 252 10.20 -22.35 3.83
CA THR A 252 10.20 -20.91 4.10
C THR A 252 9.10 -20.53 5.08
N LYS A 253 9.45 -19.61 5.99
CA LYS A 253 8.48 -18.99 6.89
C LYS A 253 7.83 -17.74 6.27
N GLU A 254 8.49 -17.16 5.28
CA GLU A 254 7.94 -16.01 4.56
C GLU A 254 6.80 -16.43 3.67
N SER A 255 5.69 -15.75 3.81
CA SER A 255 4.50 -15.97 3.01
C SER A 255 3.87 -14.65 2.59
N LYS A 256 3.10 -14.68 1.52
CA LYS A 256 2.29 -13.57 1.03
C LYS A 256 0.86 -14.04 0.91
N VAL A 257 -0.08 -13.12 0.99
CA VAL A 257 -1.48 -13.39 0.69
C VAL A 257 -1.81 -12.87 -0.72
N ARG A 258 -2.63 -13.60 -1.45
CA ARG A 258 -3.12 -13.22 -2.78
C ARG A 258 -4.62 -13.18 -2.82
N THR A 259 -5.15 -12.03 -3.22
CA THR A 259 -6.59 -11.79 -3.37
C THR A 259 -7.08 -12.33 -4.71
N ILE A 260 -8.22 -13.01 -4.70
CA ILE A 260 -8.90 -13.45 -5.91
C ILE A 260 -9.63 -12.25 -6.52
N LEU A 261 -9.40 -12.02 -7.82
CA LEU A 261 -10.04 -10.96 -8.60
C LEU A 261 -11.16 -11.50 -9.50
N ALA A 262 -10.92 -12.66 -10.11
CA ALA A 262 -11.85 -13.25 -11.07
C ALA A 262 -11.73 -14.77 -11.12
N VAL A 263 -12.74 -15.42 -11.65
CA VAL A 263 -12.74 -16.84 -11.99
C VAL A 263 -13.15 -17.04 -13.45
N ASN A 264 -12.57 -18.04 -14.09
CA ASN A 264 -12.91 -18.46 -15.45
C ASN A 264 -13.42 -19.92 -15.41
N GLU A 265 -14.71 -20.09 -15.60
CA GLU A 265 -15.38 -21.41 -15.54
C GLU A 265 -14.98 -22.32 -16.71
N GLU A 266 -14.70 -21.76 -17.90
CA GLU A 266 -14.35 -22.54 -19.09
C GLU A 266 -12.94 -23.14 -18.95
N GLU A 267 -12.01 -22.38 -18.40
CA GLU A 267 -10.62 -22.82 -18.20
C GLU A 267 -10.38 -23.42 -16.81
N ASN A 268 -11.39 -23.41 -15.94
CA ASN A 268 -11.27 -23.82 -14.52
C ASN A 268 -10.12 -23.07 -13.79
N SER A 269 -9.92 -21.80 -14.11
CA SER A 269 -8.81 -20.97 -13.59
C SER A 269 -9.28 -19.86 -12.65
N ILE A 270 -8.33 -19.36 -11.87
CA ILE A 270 -8.53 -18.27 -10.91
C ILE A 270 -7.49 -17.18 -11.17
N THR A 271 -7.93 -15.93 -11.32
CA THR A 271 -7.06 -14.76 -11.48
C THR A 271 -6.87 -14.05 -10.14
N PHE A 272 -5.63 -13.71 -9.79
CA PHE A 272 -5.24 -13.06 -8.54
C PHE A 272 -4.74 -11.63 -8.73
N ALA A 273 -4.68 -10.87 -7.64
CA ALA A 273 -4.15 -9.50 -7.61
C ALA A 273 -2.61 -9.41 -7.70
N GLY A 274 -1.91 -10.53 -7.72
CA GLY A 274 -0.46 -10.61 -7.89
C GLY A 274 -0.04 -12.00 -8.36
N ASP A 275 1.21 -12.14 -8.77
CA ASP A 275 1.73 -13.35 -9.39
C ASP A 275 1.64 -14.59 -8.48
N ILE A 276 1.36 -15.74 -9.10
CA ILE A 276 1.31 -17.08 -8.51
C ILE A 276 2.35 -17.97 -9.23
N PRO A 277 3.60 -18.04 -8.79
CA PRO A 277 4.64 -18.82 -9.48
C PRO A 277 4.39 -20.33 -9.42
N GLU A 278 4.62 -21.03 -10.55
CA GLU A 278 4.66 -22.49 -10.56
C GLU A 278 5.71 -23.03 -9.59
N GLY A 279 5.41 -24.16 -8.95
CA GLY A 279 6.25 -24.78 -7.94
C GLY A 279 6.14 -24.17 -6.55
N SER A 280 5.43 -23.02 -6.39
CA SER A 280 5.12 -22.45 -5.09
C SER A 280 4.09 -23.29 -4.33
N TYR A 281 4.00 -23.07 -3.03
CA TYR A 281 3.05 -23.73 -2.13
C TYR A 281 1.97 -22.76 -1.71
N VAL A 282 0.72 -23.19 -1.77
CA VAL A 282 -0.42 -22.37 -1.39
C VAL A 282 -1.28 -23.02 -0.33
N THR A 283 -1.83 -22.22 0.56
CA THR A 283 -2.82 -22.62 1.56
C THR A 283 -4.01 -21.70 1.49
N LEU A 284 -5.22 -22.27 1.42
CA LEU A 284 -6.44 -21.48 1.51
C LEU A 284 -6.53 -20.83 2.89
N MET A 285 -6.92 -19.57 2.91
CA MET A 285 -7.13 -18.78 4.11
C MET A 285 -8.60 -18.46 4.30
N LYS A 286 -8.97 -18.05 5.51
CA LYS A 286 -10.32 -17.52 5.80
C LYS A 286 -10.24 -16.28 6.66
N ALA A 287 -11.21 -15.40 6.45
CA ALA A 287 -11.36 -14.21 7.29
C ALA A 287 -11.80 -14.59 8.72
N ASN A 288 -11.17 -13.91 9.66
CA ASN A 288 -11.58 -13.84 11.06
C ASN A 288 -11.41 -12.38 11.48
N PHE A 289 -12.49 -11.69 11.75
CA PHE A 289 -12.48 -10.23 11.95
C PHE A 289 -11.58 -9.80 13.09
N ASP A 290 -11.64 -10.49 14.23
CA ASP A 290 -10.78 -10.18 15.38
C ASP A 290 -9.30 -10.38 15.05
N ARG A 291 -8.96 -11.42 14.30
CA ARG A 291 -7.60 -11.67 13.86
C ARG A 291 -7.10 -10.68 12.81
N LEU A 292 -7.98 -10.16 11.96
CA LEU A 292 -7.61 -9.08 11.04
C LEU A 292 -7.25 -7.81 11.82
N ILE A 293 -8.03 -7.47 12.85
CA ILE A 293 -7.74 -6.33 13.74
C ILE A 293 -6.43 -6.58 14.53
N ASP A 294 -6.25 -7.78 15.11
CA ASP A 294 -4.98 -8.19 15.73
C ASP A 294 -3.79 -8.10 14.75
N GLY A 295 -4.03 -8.39 13.47
CA GLY A 295 -3.03 -8.23 12.39
C GLY A 295 -2.60 -6.78 12.25
N ALA A 296 -3.53 -5.82 12.27
CA ALA A 296 -3.20 -4.40 12.21
C ALA A 296 -2.38 -3.96 13.44
N THR A 297 -2.75 -4.41 14.65
CA THR A 297 -1.96 -4.21 15.87
C THR A 297 -0.55 -4.77 15.75
N LYS A 298 -0.39 -5.97 15.18
CA LYS A 298 0.93 -6.58 14.96
C LYS A 298 1.76 -5.82 13.95
N ALA A 299 1.14 -5.34 12.85
CA ALA A 299 1.83 -4.49 11.90
C ALA A 299 2.43 -3.26 12.58
N ALA A 300 1.67 -2.61 13.48
CA ALA A 300 2.16 -1.48 14.26
C ALA A 300 3.30 -1.87 15.23
N ASN A 301 3.20 -3.03 15.89
CA ASN A 301 4.24 -3.53 16.80
C ASN A 301 5.53 -3.95 16.09
N TYR A 302 5.48 -4.32 14.81
CA TYR A 302 6.69 -4.65 14.02
C TYR A 302 7.48 -3.40 13.61
N ALA A 303 6.88 -2.22 13.66
CA ALA A 303 7.58 -0.98 13.38
C ALA A 303 8.64 -0.70 14.46
N ASP A 304 9.91 -0.74 14.06
CA ASP A 304 11.04 -0.48 14.96
C ASP A 304 11.16 1.02 15.29
N LEU A 305 10.74 1.40 16.50
CA LEU A 305 10.82 2.76 17.04
C LEU A 305 11.94 2.93 18.07
N GLU A 306 12.92 2.04 18.13
CA GLU A 306 14.03 2.13 19.11
C GLU A 306 14.80 3.45 19.04
N LYS A 307 14.89 4.07 17.86
CA LYS A 307 15.56 5.36 17.64
C LYS A 307 14.68 6.59 17.87
N TYR A 308 13.37 6.42 18.04
CA TYR A 308 12.47 7.52 18.31
C TYR A 308 12.67 8.10 19.72
N ARG A 309 12.72 9.43 19.87
CA ARG A 309 12.99 10.13 21.13
C ARG A 309 11.94 11.19 21.49
N GLY A 310 10.79 11.20 20.78
CA GLY A 310 9.68 12.13 21.03
C GLY A 310 9.62 13.32 20.08
N GLU A 311 10.30 13.22 18.94
CA GLU A 311 10.24 14.15 17.81
C GLU A 311 8.82 14.20 17.22
N ASP A 312 8.58 15.09 16.25
CA ASP A 312 7.37 15.02 15.43
C ASP A 312 7.42 13.75 14.57
N ILE A 313 6.33 12.98 14.53
CA ILE A 313 6.27 11.66 13.93
C ILE A 313 4.97 11.49 13.16
N VAL A 314 5.05 10.86 12.00
CA VAL A 314 3.90 10.61 11.14
C VAL A 314 3.79 9.15 10.74
N SER A 315 2.57 8.68 10.53
CA SER A 315 2.25 7.36 10.01
C SER A 315 1.43 7.46 8.72
N VAL A 316 1.82 6.66 7.74
CA VAL A 316 1.00 6.38 6.55
C VAL A 316 0.52 4.93 6.67
N ALA A 317 -0.78 4.75 6.90
CA ALA A 317 -1.43 3.45 6.97
C ALA A 317 -1.99 3.09 5.59
N ILE A 318 -1.55 1.97 5.02
CA ILE A 318 -2.07 1.48 3.74
C ILE A 318 -2.64 0.08 3.96
N SER A 319 -3.95 -0.05 3.78
CA SER A 319 -4.68 -1.31 3.97
C SER A 319 -5.30 -1.77 2.66
N CYS A 320 -5.40 -3.06 2.47
CA CYS A 320 -6.07 -3.63 1.29
C CYS A 320 -7.56 -3.30 1.26
N VAL A 321 -8.09 -2.92 0.09
CA VAL A 321 -9.54 -2.76 -0.10
C VAL A 321 -10.33 -4.02 0.26
N GLY A 322 -9.74 -5.20 0.06
CA GLY A 322 -10.36 -6.47 0.47
C GLY A 322 -10.61 -6.54 1.96
N ARG A 323 -9.73 -5.98 2.81
CA ARG A 323 -9.93 -5.91 4.27
C ARG A 323 -11.12 -5.00 4.61
N ASN A 324 -11.22 -3.83 3.98
CA ASN A 324 -12.36 -2.93 4.15
C ASN A 324 -13.67 -3.64 3.79
N LEU A 325 -13.73 -4.32 2.63
CA LEU A 325 -14.91 -5.05 2.17
C LEU A 325 -15.28 -6.23 3.09
N VAL A 326 -14.30 -6.85 3.74
CA VAL A 326 -14.49 -7.94 4.71
C VAL A 326 -14.94 -7.40 6.07
N LEU A 327 -14.25 -6.41 6.63
CA LEU A 327 -14.52 -5.84 7.96
C LEU A 327 -15.81 -5.02 7.99
N LYS A 328 -16.17 -4.35 6.88
CA LYS A 328 -17.39 -3.54 6.75
C LYS A 328 -17.49 -2.47 7.86
N GLN A 329 -18.46 -2.63 8.76
CA GLN A 329 -18.71 -1.70 9.87
C GLN A 329 -17.63 -1.73 10.95
N ARG A 330 -16.77 -2.75 10.95
CA ARG A 330 -15.64 -2.88 11.88
C ARG A 330 -14.32 -2.38 11.32
N THR A 331 -14.35 -1.72 10.15
CA THR A 331 -13.13 -1.27 9.47
C THR A 331 -12.32 -0.28 10.30
N GLU A 332 -12.99 0.62 11.05
CA GLU A 332 -12.31 1.59 11.90
C GLU A 332 -11.61 0.95 13.11
N GLU A 333 -12.08 -0.22 13.57
CA GLU A 333 -11.44 -0.94 14.68
C GLU A 333 -9.97 -1.32 14.36
N GLU A 334 -9.62 -1.57 13.08
CA GLU A 334 -8.21 -1.83 12.73
C GLU A 334 -7.35 -0.56 12.78
N LEU A 335 -7.94 0.62 12.53
CA LEU A 335 -7.25 1.91 12.60
C LEU A 335 -7.04 2.36 14.05
N GLU A 336 -8.06 2.18 14.89
CA GLU A 336 -8.00 2.40 16.34
C GLU A 336 -6.91 1.51 16.96
N ALA A 337 -6.91 0.20 16.63
CA ALA A 337 -5.96 -0.78 17.16
C ALA A 337 -4.49 -0.45 16.81
N ILE A 338 -4.22 0.18 15.66
CA ILE A 338 -2.90 0.69 15.30
C ILE A 338 -2.49 1.83 16.25
N LEU A 339 -3.37 2.82 16.42
CA LEU A 339 -3.05 4.02 17.19
C LEU A 339 -2.94 3.75 18.69
N GLU A 340 -3.58 2.70 19.22
CA GLU A 340 -3.45 2.28 20.63
C GLU A 340 -2.02 1.86 21.00
N VAL A 341 -1.22 1.37 20.05
CA VAL A 341 0.15 0.87 20.29
C VAL A 341 1.24 1.81 19.79
N LEU A 342 0.90 2.80 18.96
CA LEU A 342 1.82 3.81 18.47
C LEU A 342 1.93 5.01 19.43
N PRO A 343 2.98 5.86 19.30
CA PRO A 343 3.10 7.06 20.13
C PRO A 343 1.88 7.97 20.05
N GLU A 344 1.35 8.43 21.19
CA GLU A 344 0.12 9.25 21.31
C GLU A 344 0.09 10.49 20.40
N LYS A 345 1.27 11.06 20.08
CA LYS A 345 1.38 12.27 19.24
C LYS A 345 1.47 11.98 17.74
N ILE A 346 1.44 10.70 17.35
CA ILE A 346 1.58 10.34 15.93
C ILE A 346 0.42 10.90 15.12
N LYS A 347 0.76 11.48 13.97
CA LYS A 347 -0.23 11.97 13.02
C LYS A 347 -0.37 10.94 11.91
N GLN A 348 -1.56 10.38 11.76
CA GLN A 348 -1.84 9.31 10.79
C GLN A 348 -2.74 9.80 9.66
N ILE A 349 -2.32 9.52 8.43
CA ILE A 349 -3.19 9.45 7.26
C ILE A 349 -2.95 8.13 6.53
N GLY A 350 -3.77 7.85 5.54
CA GLY A 350 -3.55 6.67 4.71
C GLY A 350 -4.68 6.42 3.75
N PHE A 351 -4.73 5.19 3.25
CA PHE A 351 -5.78 4.82 2.31
C PHE A 351 -5.94 3.31 2.18
N TYR A 352 -7.12 2.92 1.70
CA TYR A 352 -7.38 1.55 1.23
C TYR A 352 -6.95 1.44 -0.23
N SER A 353 -6.10 0.43 -0.49
CA SER A 353 -5.34 0.24 -1.74
C SER A 353 -5.77 -1.00 -2.51
N TYR A 354 -5.32 -1.12 -3.76
CA TYR A 354 -5.41 -2.34 -4.55
C TYR A 354 -4.21 -3.28 -4.37
N GLY A 355 -3.20 -2.81 -3.66
CA GLY A 355 -2.04 -3.60 -3.30
C GLY A 355 -1.08 -2.78 -2.45
N GLU A 356 -0.52 -3.38 -1.43
CA GLU A 356 0.39 -2.77 -0.47
C GLU A 356 1.83 -3.09 -0.86
N ILE A 357 2.72 -2.10 -0.81
CA ILE A 357 4.15 -2.25 -1.03
C ILE A 357 4.85 -2.11 0.33
N SER A 358 5.53 -3.17 0.77
CA SER A 358 6.25 -3.18 2.04
C SER A 358 7.36 -4.22 2.02
N PRO A 359 8.44 -4.05 2.79
CA PRO A 359 9.43 -5.10 2.94
C PRO A 359 8.86 -6.35 3.63
N LEU A 360 9.33 -7.51 3.21
CA LEU A 360 9.21 -8.77 3.95
C LEU A 360 10.13 -8.77 5.18
N SER A 361 10.06 -9.82 6.00
CA SER A 361 10.95 -9.99 7.16
C SER A 361 12.44 -10.08 6.79
N SER A 362 12.75 -10.43 5.55
CA SER A 362 14.10 -10.42 4.97
C SER A 362 14.62 -9.02 4.63
N GLY A 363 13.77 -8.00 4.61
CA GLY A 363 14.07 -6.66 4.10
C GLY A 363 13.71 -6.48 2.61
N HIS A 364 13.53 -7.56 1.88
CA HIS A 364 13.18 -7.50 0.45
C HIS A 364 11.79 -6.90 0.25
N CYS A 365 11.70 -5.87 -0.59
CA CYS A 365 10.43 -5.23 -0.94
C CYS A 365 9.55 -6.14 -1.81
N ASP A 366 8.29 -6.25 -1.47
CA ASP A 366 7.32 -7.04 -2.24
C ASP A 366 5.93 -6.40 -2.29
N LEU A 367 5.11 -6.89 -3.22
CA LEU A 367 3.69 -6.59 -3.26
C LEU A 367 2.95 -7.51 -2.29
N HIS A 368 2.17 -6.90 -1.42
CA HIS A 368 1.25 -7.56 -0.51
C HIS A 368 -0.20 -7.36 -0.96
N ASN A 369 -1.07 -8.29 -0.59
CA ASN A 369 -2.50 -8.15 -0.66
C ASN A 369 -3.10 -8.60 0.68
N GLN A 370 -4.26 -8.08 1.04
CA GLN A 370 -4.98 -8.45 2.26
C GLN A 370 -4.20 -8.17 3.54
N THR A 371 -3.30 -7.19 3.51
CA THR A 371 -2.49 -6.77 4.65
C THR A 371 -2.84 -5.35 5.09
N MET A 372 -2.51 -5.06 6.34
CA MET A 372 -2.29 -3.71 6.84
C MET A 372 -0.80 -3.45 6.80
N THR A 373 -0.38 -2.36 6.14
CA THR A 373 1.01 -1.92 6.12
C THR A 373 1.14 -0.52 6.69
N LEU A 374 2.23 -0.27 7.38
CA LEU A 374 2.53 1.01 8.00
C LEU A 374 3.89 1.51 7.55
N THR A 375 3.96 2.80 7.23
CA THR A 375 5.20 3.54 7.03
C THR A 375 5.24 4.65 8.06
N ILE A 376 6.17 4.60 8.99
CA ILE A 376 6.31 5.58 10.07
C ILE A 376 7.60 6.36 9.84
N ILE A 377 7.50 7.69 9.80
CA ILE A 377 8.59 8.58 9.42
C ILE A 377 8.81 9.63 10.51
N TRP A 378 10.09 9.88 10.85
CA TRP A 378 10.50 11.00 11.69
C TRP A 378 11.93 11.43 11.32
N GLU A 379 12.33 12.56 11.83
CA GLU A 379 13.69 13.08 11.67
C GLU A 379 14.29 13.37 13.04
N SER A 380 15.47 12.84 13.32
CA SER A 380 16.17 13.12 14.58
C SER A 380 16.73 14.54 14.60
N ASN A 381 16.75 15.16 15.79
CA ASN A 381 17.35 16.48 15.96
C ASN A 381 18.86 16.39 15.75
N ALA A 382 19.45 17.31 14.98
CA ALA A 382 20.87 17.38 14.66
C ALA A 382 21.81 17.56 15.90
N LEU A 383 21.26 17.65 17.11
CA LEU A 383 21.98 17.91 18.36
C LEU A 383 22.05 16.69 19.30
N SER A 384 21.62 15.51 18.88
CA SER A 384 21.58 14.29 19.73
C SER A 384 22.54 13.19 19.30
N SER A 385 23.62 13.54 18.63
CA SER A 385 24.74 12.61 18.30
C SER A 385 25.96 12.87 19.19
#